data_0c0f40e259f2f124ab14f1b3300a2d71
#
_entry.id   0c0f40e259f2f124ab14f1b3300a2d71
#
_cell.length_a   1.000
_cell.length_b   1.000
_cell.length_c   1.000
_cell.angle_alpha   90.00
_cell.angle_beta   90.00
_cell.angle_gamma   90.00
#
_symmetry.space_group_name_H-M   'P 1'
#
loop_
_entity.id
_entity.type
_entity.pdbx_description
1 polymer ?
#
loop_
_entity_poly.entity_id
_entity_poly.type
_entity_poly.pdbx_seq_one_letter_code
_entity_poly.pdbx_strand_id
1 'polypeptide(L)'
;MLKCFEFNVRPGAIVEVRHYDESIYILAESHRDLVSPLYCEIRERYPEAYSDLCPRYKDSIQNTWHFEFKVVCGFIKCNWGTFDSKWDIDENGDWHFEFHICPMSGECRSENKICNPKEKLPLSEGELRIIKLIAIGKKVAEISDRLCIAPKTVETHVYNINKKLGTDSNSQLSNYAHRKNLI
;
A
#
# COMPACT_ATOMS: atom_id res chain seq x y z
N MET A 1 -9.83 -10.75 0.97
CA MET A 1 -9.24 -9.61 0.27
C MET A 1 -9.99 -8.37 0.70
N LEU A 2 -9.29 -7.35 1.24
CA LEU A 2 -9.87 -6.09 1.72
C LEU A 2 -10.34 -5.26 0.51
N LYS A 3 -11.60 -4.80 0.53
CA LYS A 3 -12.20 -4.03 -0.57
C LYS A 3 -13.29 -3.09 -0.06
N CYS A 4 -13.35 -1.90 -0.66
CA CYS A 4 -14.39 -0.90 -0.39
C CYS A 4 -14.50 -0.52 1.08
N PHE A 5 -13.37 -0.12 1.66
CA PHE A 5 -13.30 0.44 3.01
C PHE A 5 -12.90 1.90 2.96
N GLU A 6 -13.45 2.65 3.89
CA GLU A 6 -13.11 4.03 4.16
C GLU A 6 -13.00 4.24 5.67
N PHE A 7 -12.05 5.05 6.09
CA PHE A 7 -11.73 5.25 7.49
C PHE A 7 -11.90 6.71 7.89
N ASN A 8 -12.45 6.94 9.06
CA ASN A 8 -12.54 8.26 9.69
C ASN A 8 -11.89 8.22 11.07
N VAL A 9 -11.16 9.27 11.42
CA VAL A 9 -10.48 9.36 12.71
C VAL A 9 -11.07 10.49 13.52
N ARG A 10 -11.85 10.15 14.54
CA ARG A 10 -12.44 11.11 15.49
C ARG A 10 -11.44 11.56 16.56
N PRO A 11 -11.71 12.71 17.23
CA PRO A 11 -10.98 13.12 18.42
C PRO A 11 -10.91 11.98 19.45
N GLY A 12 -9.76 11.86 20.12
CA GLY A 12 -9.48 10.73 21.02
C GLY A 12 -8.95 9.49 20.30
N ALA A 13 -8.65 9.64 19.00
CA ALA A 13 -8.04 8.60 18.18
C ALA A 13 -8.97 7.38 17.95
N ILE A 14 -10.26 7.60 17.96
CA ILE A 14 -11.28 6.59 17.63
C ILE A 14 -11.34 6.45 16.12
N VAL A 15 -11.16 5.22 15.64
CA VAL A 15 -11.25 4.90 14.21
C VAL A 15 -12.68 4.41 13.92
N GLU A 16 -13.33 5.04 12.95
CA GLU A 16 -14.56 4.56 12.36
C GLU A 16 -14.28 3.95 11.00
N VAL A 17 -15.08 2.98 10.63
CA VAL A 17 -15.00 2.26 9.36
C VAL A 17 -16.33 2.38 8.65
N ARG A 18 -16.31 2.77 7.38
CA ARG A 18 -17.42 2.64 6.44
C ARG A 18 -17.09 1.56 5.44
N HIS A 19 -18.06 0.69 5.18
CA HIS A 19 -17.94 -0.40 4.21
C HIS A 19 -18.90 -0.20 3.04
N TYR A 20 -18.79 -0.98 1.97
CA TYR A 20 -19.59 -0.85 0.74
C TYR A 20 -21.11 -0.85 0.95
N ASP A 21 -21.61 -1.43 2.04
CA ASP A 21 -23.02 -1.45 2.42
C ASP A 21 -23.46 -0.20 3.19
N GLU A 22 -22.60 0.83 3.22
CA GLU A 22 -22.77 2.09 3.95
C GLU A 22 -22.87 1.92 5.48
N SER A 23 -22.65 0.71 6.01
CA SER A 23 -22.57 0.52 7.45
C SER A 23 -21.36 1.26 8.04
N ILE A 24 -21.57 1.98 9.12
CA ILE A 24 -20.51 2.69 9.84
C ILE A 24 -20.44 2.12 11.25
N TYR A 25 -19.24 1.73 11.66
CA TYR A 25 -18.99 1.24 13.01
C TYR A 25 -17.64 1.69 13.55
N ILE A 26 -17.49 1.69 14.87
CA ILE A 26 -16.20 1.96 15.53
C ILE A 26 -15.34 0.70 15.43
N LEU A 27 -14.12 0.86 14.89
CA LEU A 27 -13.18 -0.23 14.83
C LEU A 27 -12.75 -0.66 16.24
N ALA A 28 -12.96 -1.93 16.55
CA ALA A 28 -12.61 -2.55 17.83
C ALA A 28 -11.66 -3.73 17.61
N GLU A 29 -10.96 -4.11 18.66
CA GLU A 29 -10.04 -5.26 18.68
C GLU A 29 -10.73 -6.58 18.28
N SER A 30 -12.03 -6.69 18.54
CA SER A 30 -12.87 -7.87 18.22
C SER A 30 -13.14 -8.03 16.72
N HIS A 31 -13.00 -6.97 15.91
CA HIS A 31 -13.19 -7.04 14.45
C HIS A 31 -11.99 -7.69 13.76
N ARG A 32 -11.74 -8.96 14.09
CA ARG A 32 -10.57 -9.72 13.63
C ARG A 32 -10.57 -9.97 12.13
N ASP A 33 -11.72 -10.05 11.53
CA ASP A 33 -11.97 -10.17 10.09
C ASP A 33 -11.44 -8.98 9.28
N LEU A 34 -11.31 -7.80 9.90
CA LEU A 34 -10.72 -6.60 9.30
C LEU A 34 -9.31 -6.32 9.85
N VAL A 35 -9.12 -6.36 11.16
CA VAL A 35 -7.84 -6.01 11.81
C VAL A 35 -6.71 -6.92 11.38
N SER A 36 -6.92 -8.25 11.36
CA SER A 36 -5.87 -9.21 11.03
C SER A 36 -5.39 -9.10 9.57
N PRO A 37 -6.27 -9.04 8.57
CA PRO A 37 -5.87 -8.78 7.19
C PRO A 37 -5.16 -7.44 7.00
N LEU A 38 -5.66 -6.34 7.59
CA LEU A 38 -5.00 -5.03 7.52
C LEU A 38 -3.58 -5.08 8.11
N TYR A 39 -3.42 -5.71 9.26
CA TYR A 39 -2.11 -5.88 9.89
C TYR A 39 -1.13 -6.65 8.99
N CYS A 40 -1.58 -7.74 8.37
CA CYS A 40 -0.76 -8.50 7.43
C CYS A 40 -0.36 -7.67 6.21
N GLU A 41 -1.30 -6.96 5.61
CA GLU A 41 -1.05 -6.09 4.44
C GLU A 41 -0.07 -4.96 4.81
N ILE A 42 -0.23 -4.31 5.98
CA ILE A 42 0.70 -3.26 6.44
C ILE A 42 2.11 -3.83 6.57
N ARG A 43 2.27 -5.00 7.18
CA ARG A 43 3.57 -5.65 7.39
C ARG A 43 4.24 -6.03 6.07
N GLU A 44 3.48 -6.53 5.10
CA GLU A 44 4.02 -7.06 3.84
C GLU A 44 4.25 -5.96 2.80
N ARG A 45 3.29 -5.05 2.65
CA ARG A 45 3.32 -3.99 1.63
C ARG A 45 4.07 -2.73 2.08
N TYR A 46 4.06 -2.43 3.39
CA TYR A 46 4.65 -1.21 3.95
C TYR A 46 5.62 -1.52 5.10
N PRO A 47 6.70 -2.29 4.85
CA PRO A 47 7.60 -2.78 5.91
C PRO A 47 8.33 -1.66 6.66
N GLU A 48 8.61 -0.52 6.03
CA GLU A 48 9.22 0.63 6.70
C GLU A 48 8.26 1.27 7.71
N ALA A 49 6.99 1.47 7.30
CA ALA A 49 5.95 1.97 8.20
C ALA A 49 5.71 1.01 9.36
N TYR A 50 5.63 -0.30 9.06
CA TYR A 50 5.49 -1.34 10.07
C TYR A 50 6.64 -1.31 11.10
N SER A 51 7.89 -1.22 10.61
CA SER A 51 9.09 -1.16 11.47
C SER A 51 9.10 0.05 12.41
N ASP A 52 8.54 1.18 11.97
CA ASP A 52 8.44 2.40 12.78
C ASP A 52 7.22 2.40 13.73
N LEU A 53 6.16 1.64 13.41
CA LEU A 53 4.96 1.50 14.25
C LEU A 53 5.16 0.53 15.41
N CYS A 54 5.80 -0.61 15.17
CA CYS A 54 5.95 -1.67 16.18
C CYS A 54 6.58 -1.21 17.50
N PRO A 55 7.67 -0.42 17.50
CA PRO A 55 8.29 0.06 18.74
C PRO A 55 7.38 0.94 19.58
N ARG A 56 6.40 1.64 18.97
CA ARG A 56 5.44 2.49 19.68
C ARG A 56 4.48 1.69 20.56
N TYR A 57 4.24 0.44 20.19
CA TYR A 57 3.27 -0.45 20.82
C TYR A 57 3.91 -1.69 21.47
N LYS A 58 5.23 -1.65 21.71
CA LYS A 58 6.01 -2.78 22.26
C LYS A 58 5.44 -3.35 23.56
N ASP A 59 4.84 -2.51 24.40
CA ASP A 59 4.27 -2.93 25.68
C ASP A 59 3.00 -3.78 25.51
N SER A 60 2.45 -3.83 24.31
CA SER A 60 1.26 -4.63 23.97
C SER A 60 1.60 -5.97 23.30
N ILE A 61 2.87 -6.25 23.02
CA ILE A 61 3.31 -7.45 22.24
C ILE A 61 2.81 -8.76 22.85
N GLN A 62 2.73 -8.85 24.17
CA GLN A 62 2.25 -10.06 24.86
C GLN A 62 0.78 -10.37 24.58
N ASN A 63 -0.02 -9.35 24.30
CA ASN A 63 -1.39 -9.51 23.79
C ASN A 63 -1.39 -9.26 22.28
N THR A 64 -1.20 -10.31 21.50
CA THR A 64 -1.07 -10.24 20.03
C THR A 64 -2.23 -9.50 19.39
N TRP A 65 -3.47 -9.76 19.79
CA TRP A 65 -4.65 -9.11 19.21
C TRP A 65 -4.67 -7.60 19.47
N HIS A 66 -4.37 -7.22 20.70
CA HIS A 66 -4.27 -5.81 21.09
C HIS A 66 -3.12 -5.10 20.39
N PHE A 67 -1.98 -5.76 20.23
CA PHE A 67 -0.84 -5.23 19.50
C PHE A 67 -1.18 -4.98 18.03
N GLU A 68 -1.74 -5.98 17.32
CA GLU A 68 -2.17 -5.86 15.93
C GLU A 68 -3.18 -4.71 15.76
N PHE A 69 -4.19 -4.65 16.62
CA PHE A 69 -5.18 -3.57 16.62
C PHE A 69 -4.53 -2.19 16.76
N LYS A 70 -3.60 -2.02 17.70
CA LYS A 70 -2.88 -0.74 17.88
C LYS A 70 -2.03 -0.36 16.68
N VAL A 71 -1.34 -1.32 16.07
CA VAL A 71 -0.55 -1.07 14.84
C VAL A 71 -1.47 -0.62 13.71
N VAL A 72 -2.58 -1.31 13.48
CA VAL A 72 -3.57 -0.95 12.46
C VAL A 72 -4.16 0.44 12.70
N CYS A 73 -4.62 0.73 13.93
CA CYS A 73 -5.13 2.06 14.26
C CYS A 73 -4.07 3.15 14.11
N GLY A 74 -2.81 2.86 14.46
CA GLY A 74 -1.70 3.80 14.29
C GLY A 74 -1.41 4.09 12.82
N PHE A 75 -1.50 3.09 11.96
CA PHE A 75 -1.35 3.26 10.52
C PHE A 75 -2.50 4.07 9.92
N ILE A 76 -3.75 3.73 10.26
CA ILE A 76 -4.95 4.43 9.78
C ILE A 76 -4.85 5.92 10.12
N LYS A 77 -4.54 6.28 11.36
CA LYS A 77 -4.43 7.67 11.82
C LYS A 77 -3.41 8.51 11.06
N CYS A 78 -2.38 7.89 10.50
CA CYS A 78 -1.33 8.59 9.77
C CYS A 78 -1.64 8.72 8.27
N ASN A 79 -2.62 7.97 7.76
CA ASN A 79 -2.83 7.85 6.32
C ASN A 79 -4.24 8.15 5.85
N TRP A 80 -5.22 8.09 6.76
CA TRP A 80 -6.63 8.33 6.47
C TRP A 80 -7.26 9.12 7.61
N GLY A 81 -8.25 9.91 7.35
CA GLY A 81 -8.77 10.79 8.39
C GLY A 81 -10.23 11.17 8.28
N THR A 82 -10.81 11.22 7.09
CA THR A 82 -12.16 11.71 6.89
C THR A 82 -12.91 10.87 5.86
N PHE A 83 -14.19 10.61 6.11
CA PHE A 83 -15.06 10.08 5.07
C PHE A 83 -15.24 11.11 3.95
N ASP A 84 -14.87 10.71 2.74
CA ASP A 84 -15.11 11.50 1.54
C ASP A 84 -15.88 10.68 0.47
N SER A 85 -15.71 10.98 -0.80
CA SER A 85 -16.37 10.26 -1.90
C SER A 85 -15.52 9.14 -2.52
N LYS A 86 -14.33 8.88 -1.96
CA LYS A 86 -13.39 7.90 -2.49
C LYS A 86 -13.07 6.85 -1.44
N TRP A 87 -12.98 5.60 -1.88
CA TRP A 87 -12.56 4.52 -1.02
C TRP A 87 -11.07 4.62 -0.67
N ASP A 88 -10.72 4.48 0.60
CA ASP A 88 -9.33 4.35 1.06
C ASP A 88 -8.71 3.03 0.61
N ILE A 89 -9.54 1.98 0.58
CA ILE A 89 -9.22 0.71 -0.06
C ILE A 89 -10.31 0.44 -1.07
N ASP A 90 -9.97 0.48 -2.36
CA ASP A 90 -10.95 0.39 -3.42
C ASP A 90 -11.42 -1.05 -3.73
N GLU A 91 -12.25 -1.20 -4.74
CA GLU A 91 -12.79 -2.47 -5.22
C GLU A 91 -11.72 -3.45 -5.75
N ASN A 92 -10.53 -2.95 -6.11
CA ASN A 92 -9.39 -3.74 -6.55
C ASN A 92 -8.47 -4.13 -5.39
N GLY A 93 -8.66 -3.53 -4.19
CA GLY A 93 -7.78 -3.66 -3.03
C GLY A 93 -6.55 -2.75 -3.11
N ASP A 94 -6.58 -1.73 -3.97
CA ASP A 94 -5.56 -0.69 -4.01
C ASP A 94 -5.81 0.33 -2.90
N TRP A 95 -4.74 0.80 -2.27
CA TRP A 95 -4.79 1.72 -1.15
C TRP A 95 -4.53 3.14 -1.63
N HIS A 96 -5.41 4.06 -1.23
CA HIS A 96 -5.36 5.48 -1.57
C HIS A 96 -5.15 6.29 -0.29
N PHE A 97 -3.95 6.85 -0.12
CA PHE A 97 -3.64 7.63 1.07
C PHE A 97 -4.12 9.07 0.91
N GLU A 98 -4.68 9.62 1.98
CA GLU A 98 -5.11 10.98 2.05
C GLU A 98 -3.96 11.92 2.42
N PHE A 99 -3.93 13.09 1.79
CA PHE A 99 -3.09 14.17 2.26
C PHE A 99 -3.82 14.91 3.37
N HIS A 100 -3.31 14.83 4.59
CA HIS A 100 -3.82 15.61 5.71
C HIS A 100 -2.68 16.34 6.42
N ILE A 101 -3.01 17.51 6.98
CA ILE A 101 -2.06 18.30 7.76
C ILE A 101 -1.95 17.65 9.15
N CYS A 102 -0.86 16.91 9.36
CA CYS A 102 -0.59 16.31 10.65
C CYS A 102 -0.13 17.39 11.66
N PRO A 103 -0.72 17.45 12.87
CA PRO A 103 -0.26 18.39 13.91
C PRO A 103 1.20 18.21 14.32
N MET A 104 1.79 17.03 14.05
CA MET A 104 3.18 16.69 14.35
C MET A 104 4.12 16.86 13.13
N SER A 105 3.63 17.44 12.02
CA SER A 105 4.46 17.64 10.83
C SER A 105 5.68 18.51 11.16
N GLY A 106 6.84 18.09 10.66
CA GLY A 106 8.14 18.71 10.96
C GLY A 106 8.80 18.25 12.27
N GLU A 107 8.06 17.67 13.22
CA GLU A 107 8.60 17.17 14.49
C GLU A 107 8.51 15.64 14.61
N CYS A 108 7.73 15.00 13.75
CA CYS A 108 7.51 13.56 13.80
C CYS A 108 8.71 12.79 13.25
N ARG A 109 9.32 11.93 14.08
CA ARG A 109 10.46 11.08 13.68
C ARG A 109 10.12 10.07 12.57
N SER A 110 8.86 9.76 12.40
CA SER A 110 8.34 8.81 11.40
C SER A 110 7.63 9.50 10.24
N GLU A 111 7.82 10.82 10.08
CA GLU A 111 7.29 11.56 8.95
C GLU A 111 7.84 11.00 7.64
N ASN A 112 7.00 10.86 6.64
CA ASN A 112 7.29 10.22 5.33
C ASN A 112 7.70 8.73 5.39
N LYS A 113 7.62 8.08 6.56
CA LYS A 113 7.78 6.63 6.70
C LYS A 113 6.45 5.95 6.97
N ILE A 114 5.67 6.46 7.95
CA ILE A 114 4.32 5.98 8.24
C ILE A 114 3.30 6.75 7.41
N CYS A 115 3.45 8.08 7.31
CA CYS A 115 2.57 8.92 6.51
C CYS A 115 2.93 8.76 5.02
N ASN A 116 1.95 8.46 4.18
CA ASN A 116 2.12 8.23 2.75
C ASN A 116 3.28 7.25 2.45
N PRO A 117 3.24 6.04 3.01
CA PRO A 117 4.35 5.10 2.96
C PRO A 117 4.56 4.54 1.57
N LYS A 118 5.81 4.19 1.25
CA LYS A 118 6.14 3.56 -0.01
C LYS A 118 5.79 2.07 0.03
N GLU A 119 4.99 1.63 -0.93
CA GLU A 119 4.64 0.22 -1.09
C GLU A 119 5.84 -0.58 -1.58
N LYS A 120 6.11 -1.72 -0.93
CA LYS A 120 7.07 -2.70 -1.39
C LYS A 120 6.47 -3.53 -2.52
N LEU A 121 6.88 -3.26 -3.73
CA LEU A 121 6.44 -4.03 -4.88
C LEU A 121 7.19 -5.38 -4.99
N PRO A 122 6.55 -6.44 -5.55
CA PRO A 122 7.16 -7.75 -5.72
C PRO A 122 8.18 -7.79 -6.87
N LEU A 123 8.64 -6.64 -7.33
CA LEU A 123 9.53 -6.47 -8.47
C LEU A 123 10.93 -6.06 -8.02
N SER A 124 11.95 -6.60 -8.68
CA SER A 124 13.33 -6.13 -8.52
C SER A 124 13.52 -4.76 -9.17
N GLU A 125 14.61 -4.06 -8.83
CA GLU A 125 14.92 -2.76 -9.45
C GLU A 125 15.05 -2.83 -10.98
N GLY A 126 15.63 -3.92 -11.51
CA GLY A 126 15.72 -4.14 -12.96
C GLY A 126 14.33 -4.30 -13.59
N GLU A 127 13.45 -5.06 -12.95
CA GLU A 127 12.07 -5.25 -13.40
C GLU A 127 11.27 -3.94 -13.29
N LEU A 128 11.49 -3.15 -12.24
CA LEU A 128 10.87 -1.80 -12.11
C LEU A 128 11.29 -0.84 -13.22
N ARG A 129 12.56 -0.87 -13.64
CA ARG A 129 13.01 -0.07 -14.78
C ARG A 129 12.32 -0.49 -16.08
N ILE A 130 12.18 -1.80 -16.30
CA ILE A 130 11.56 -2.34 -17.51
C ILE A 130 10.06 -2.03 -17.55
N ILE A 131 9.31 -2.26 -16.46
CA ILE A 131 7.87 -1.97 -16.45
C ILE A 131 7.57 -0.49 -16.67
N LYS A 132 8.38 0.43 -16.14
CA LYS A 132 8.28 1.87 -16.41
C LYS A 132 8.44 2.20 -17.88
N LEU A 133 9.40 1.56 -18.56
CA LEU A 133 9.63 1.75 -19.99
C LEU A 133 8.50 1.18 -20.84
N ILE A 134 7.94 0.03 -20.47
CA ILE A 134 6.74 -0.54 -21.11
C ILE A 134 5.55 0.42 -20.95
N ALA A 135 5.37 0.97 -19.76
CA ALA A 135 4.24 1.84 -19.44
C ALA A 135 4.25 3.15 -20.28
N ILE A 136 5.42 3.66 -20.65
CA ILE A 136 5.56 4.79 -21.60
C ILE A 136 5.64 4.36 -23.06
N GLY A 137 5.24 3.11 -23.37
CA GLY A 137 5.08 2.61 -24.73
C GLY A 137 6.36 2.16 -25.44
N LYS A 138 7.47 1.96 -24.72
CA LYS A 138 8.73 1.49 -25.33
C LYS A 138 8.67 0.02 -25.75
N LYS A 139 9.21 -0.28 -26.93
CA LYS A 139 9.31 -1.65 -27.47
C LYS A 139 10.58 -2.33 -26.94
N VAL A 140 10.61 -3.66 -27.00
CA VAL A 140 11.74 -4.49 -26.50
C VAL A 140 13.10 -3.99 -27.01
N ALA A 141 13.21 -3.65 -28.30
CA ALA A 141 14.45 -3.13 -28.88
C ALA A 141 14.89 -1.82 -28.22
N GLU A 142 13.98 -0.86 -28.04
CA GLU A 142 14.26 0.45 -27.41
C GLU A 142 14.64 0.29 -25.92
N ILE A 143 14.02 -0.68 -25.23
CA ILE A 143 14.33 -1.02 -23.82
C ILE A 143 15.72 -1.62 -23.74
N SER A 144 16.03 -2.56 -24.64
CA SER A 144 17.33 -3.20 -24.79
C SER A 144 18.45 -2.19 -24.95
N ASP A 145 18.29 -1.26 -25.90
CA ASP A 145 19.26 -0.20 -26.18
C ASP A 145 19.42 0.74 -24.97
N ARG A 146 18.30 1.16 -24.35
CA ARG A 146 18.32 2.11 -23.22
C ARG A 146 18.93 1.54 -21.95
N LEU A 147 18.75 0.26 -21.71
CA LEU A 147 19.27 -0.44 -20.52
C LEU A 147 20.59 -1.15 -20.77
N CYS A 148 21.13 -1.11 -22.01
CA CYS A 148 22.34 -1.81 -22.42
C CYS A 148 22.31 -3.31 -22.09
N ILE A 149 21.19 -3.99 -22.34
CA ILE A 149 21.00 -5.44 -22.13
C ILE A 149 20.47 -6.10 -23.40
N ALA A 150 20.68 -7.40 -23.56
CA ALA A 150 20.21 -8.10 -24.75
C ALA A 150 18.66 -8.11 -24.83
N PRO A 151 18.06 -8.03 -26.05
CA PRO A 151 16.60 -8.14 -26.21
C PRO A 151 16.01 -9.37 -25.54
N LYS A 152 16.70 -10.50 -25.60
CA LYS A 152 16.28 -11.75 -24.94
C LYS A 152 16.22 -11.62 -23.41
N THR A 153 17.09 -10.82 -22.82
CA THR A 153 17.08 -10.51 -21.39
C THR A 153 15.86 -9.66 -21.04
N VAL A 154 15.50 -8.68 -21.87
CA VAL A 154 14.26 -7.89 -21.68
C VAL A 154 13.03 -8.80 -21.72
N GLU A 155 12.92 -9.70 -22.71
CA GLU A 155 11.82 -10.66 -22.81
C GLU A 155 11.72 -11.55 -21.55
N THR A 156 12.86 -12.02 -21.04
CA THR A 156 12.92 -12.83 -19.81
C THR A 156 12.40 -12.04 -18.60
N HIS A 157 12.81 -10.78 -18.47
CA HIS A 157 12.27 -9.91 -17.39
C HIS A 157 10.78 -9.66 -17.54
N VAL A 158 10.27 -9.39 -18.76
CA VAL A 158 8.83 -9.22 -19.02
C VAL A 158 8.07 -10.47 -18.62
N TYR A 159 8.56 -11.65 -18.97
CA TYR A 159 7.96 -12.92 -18.54
C TYR A 159 7.91 -13.04 -17.01
N ASN A 160 9.02 -12.74 -16.33
CA ASN A 160 9.09 -12.79 -14.86
C ASN A 160 8.14 -11.77 -14.19
N ILE A 161 8.07 -10.55 -14.74
CA ILE A 161 7.14 -9.50 -14.26
C ILE A 161 5.70 -10.01 -14.39
N ASN A 162 5.32 -10.52 -15.58
CA ASN A 162 3.99 -11.06 -15.80
C ASN A 162 3.64 -12.17 -14.81
N LYS A 163 4.57 -13.09 -14.56
CA LYS A 163 4.39 -14.17 -13.59
C LYS A 163 4.20 -13.66 -12.16
N LYS A 164 4.97 -12.64 -11.75
CA LYS A 164 4.89 -12.05 -10.41
C LYS A 164 3.61 -11.25 -10.18
N LEU A 165 3.13 -10.57 -11.22
CA LEU A 165 1.96 -9.70 -11.15
C LEU A 165 0.65 -10.39 -11.57
N GLY A 166 0.71 -11.63 -12.07
CA GLY A 166 -0.47 -12.33 -12.58
C GLY A 166 -1.05 -11.68 -13.85
N THR A 167 -0.19 -11.07 -14.67
CA THR A 167 -0.55 -10.41 -15.93
C THR A 167 -0.10 -11.23 -17.13
N ASP A 168 -0.66 -10.97 -18.32
CA ASP A 168 -0.36 -11.70 -19.56
C ASP A 168 -0.03 -10.77 -20.76
N SER A 169 -0.13 -9.46 -20.56
CA SER A 169 0.04 -8.49 -21.65
C SER A 169 0.73 -7.19 -21.19
N ASN A 170 1.41 -6.53 -22.15
CA ASN A 170 2.02 -5.22 -21.90
C ASN A 170 0.99 -4.14 -21.54
N SER A 171 -0.25 -4.27 -22.01
CA SER A 171 -1.35 -3.36 -21.64
C SER A 171 -1.67 -3.47 -20.14
N GLN A 172 -1.76 -4.70 -19.62
CA GLN A 172 -1.97 -4.93 -18.19
C GLN A 172 -0.78 -4.45 -17.34
N LEU A 173 0.46 -4.64 -17.83
CA LEU A 173 1.65 -4.10 -17.18
C LEU A 173 1.63 -2.57 -17.14
N SER A 174 1.23 -1.93 -18.24
CA SER A 174 1.08 -0.47 -18.30
C SER A 174 0.02 0.01 -17.30
N ASN A 175 -1.15 -0.61 -17.28
CA ASN A 175 -2.20 -0.28 -16.32
C ASN A 175 -1.76 -0.47 -14.86
N TYR A 176 -1.02 -1.54 -14.57
CA TYR A 176 -0.43 -1.76 -13.25
C TYR A 176 0.53 -0.62 -12.86
N ALA A 177 1.42 -0.22 -13.78
CA ALA A 177 2.40 0.83 -13.52
C ALA A 177 1.72 2.20 -13.24
N HIS A 178 0.66 2.54 -13.99
CA HIS A 178 -0.14 3.74 -13.74
C HIS A 178 -0.85 3.67 -12.38
N ARG A 179 -1.53 2.56 -12.08
CA ARG A 179 -2.23 2.35 -10.80
C ARG A 179 -1.32 2.49 -9.59
N LYS A 180 -0.06 2.02 -9.71
CA LYS A 180 0.95 2.09 -8.65
C LYS A 180 1.81 3.38 -8.70
N ASN A 181 1.42 4.37 -9.49
CA ASN A 181 2.14 5.65 -9.63
C ASN A 181 3.66 5.45 -9.90
N LEU A 182 4.01 4.48 -10.76
CA LEU A 182 5.40 4.21 -11.11
C LEU A 182 5.94 5.17 -12.18
N ILE A 183 5.04 5.83 -12.88
CA ILE A 183 5.33 6.84 -13.93
C ILE A 183 4.41 8.02 -13.75
#